data_620e82638ddd9e076c9b89904bbb0394
#
_entry.id   620e82638ddd9e076c9b89904bbb0394
#
_cell.length_a   1.000
_cell.length_b   1.000
_cell.length_c   1.000
_cell.angle_alpha   90.00
_cell.angle_beta   90.00
_cell.angle_gamma   90.00
#
_symmetry.space_group_name_H-M   'P 1'
#
loop_
_entity.id
_entity.type
_entity.pdbx_description
1 polymer ?
#
loop_
_entity_poly.entity_id
_entity_poly.type
_entity_poly.pdbx_seq_one_letter_code
_entity_poly.pdbx_strand_id
1 'polypeptide(L)'
;MSADQGRGSEGASGSGRPAHHTFFAIFPSIMLPMFLAVVDQTIVATALPAIAADTGNVARASWVVVSYLIASTIAAPIYGRLGDAFGRRRLMFAAIFIFIIASLLCAASPTIELLALARVVQGFGGGGLMTLSQALIGEAVPPRERARYQGYLAAVAVCANTFGPVAGGYLTEHFGWKSVFLINVPIGLIAVLLTRNLENVIPGRSNWRPDPIGLTLFTIFVTTALLTLEQVQLMDRSALPLLGGLFAAAGVSLALLVRQETRAPSPLIPLSLLRLPTIWRSDALAAFHGAALVSLITFLPIYLEVVRGLSPAATGLLLVPLTIGIGAGSLLTGRLVSKTGWTTIFPVLGLALVTVNLVVLALWVQTLNQTALGWLLLWNGLCMGTVMGVVQVTVQFASGPMRLGEAAASVQFSRSIGAAFGTALVTAVLLAVLSIKNPEAARVFATMAQQGAHAASNLPATQPAEIQAVIAEAFRAAFLSIAAFAAVGFFLALSIPLRRI
;
A
#
# COMPACT_ATOMS: atom_id res chain seq x y z
N MET A 1 67.59 -31.72 18.39
CA MET A 1 67.39 -32.45 17.12
C MET A 1 65.95 -32.34 16.77
N SER A 2 65.77 -31.54 15.80
CA SER A 2 65.06 -31.45 14.53
C SER A 2 63.55 -31.32 14.76
N ALA A 3 62.90 -30.14 14.51
CA ALA A 3 62.68 -29.53 13.22
C ALA A 3 61.77 -30.39 12.32
N ASP A 4 60.54 -29.91 12.14
CA ASP A 4 59.86 -29.76 10.85
C ASP A 4 58.48 -29.12 11.09
N GLN A 5 58.25 -27.83 10.76
CA GLN A 5 57.74 -27.30 9.51
C GLN A 5 56.32 -27.87 9.22
N GLY A 6 55.22 -27.19 9.38
CA GLY A 6 54.90 -25.90 8.83
C GLY A 6 54.60 -25.98 7.34
N ARG A 7 53.34 -25.97 6.92
CA ARG A 7 52.71 -25.61 5.65
C ARG A 7 51.22 -25.90 5.83
N GLY A 8 50.33 -25.02 5.71
CA GLY A 8 50.14 -23.99 4.77
C GLY A 8 48.67 -24.09 4.48
N SER A 9 47.83 -23.33 5.16
CA SER A 9 46.43 -23.13 4.78
C SER A 9 46.35 -21.93 3.88
N GLU A 10 46.73 -22.12 2.62
CA GLU A 10 46.41 -21.20 1.57
C GLU A 10 44.92 -21.29 1.23
N GLY A 11 44.24 -20.19 1.46
CA GLY A 11 43.49 -19.53 0.45
C GLY A 11 42.21 -20.18 -0.03
N ALA A 12 41.15 -19.97 0.70
CA ALA A 12 39.85 -19.77 0.07
C ALA A 12 39.70 -18.29 -0.21
N SER A 13 40.39 -17.78 -1.24
CA SER A 13 40.04 -16.51 -1.89
C SER A 13 38.74 -16.71 -2.64
N GLY A 14 37.65 -16.68 -1.91
CA GLY A 14 36.32 -16.47 -2.47
C GLY A 14 36.35 -15.15 -3.25
N SER A 15 36.28 -15.24 -4.57
CA SER A 15 36.20 -14.14 -5.50
C SER A 15 35.09 -13.18 -5.07
N GLY A 16 35.46 -12.15 -4.32
CA GLY A 16 34.61 -11.03 -4.00
C GLY A 16 34.29 -10.24 -5.25
N ARG A 17 33.35 -10.73 -6.05
CA ARG A 17 32.66 -9.85 -7.01
C ARG A 17 32.00 -8.76 -6.19
N PRO A 18 32.25 -7.47 -6.51
CA PRO A 18 31.65 -6.39 -5.76
C PRO A 18 30.13 -6.54 -5.83
N ALA A 19 29.48 -6.65 -4.68
CA ALA A 19 28.02 -6.89 -4.52
C ALA A 19 27.15 -5.93 -5.33
N HIS A 20 27.66 -4.78 -5.66
CA HIS A 20 27.01 -3.74 -6.48
C HIS A 20 26.71 -4.17 -7.93
N HIS A 21 27.66 -4.80 -8.63
CA HIS A 21 27.43 -5.19 -10.03
C HIS A 21 26.41 -6.33 -10.16
N THR A 22 26.42 -7.24 -9.22
CA THR A 22 25.47 -8.38 -9.20
C THR A 22 24.05 -7.92 -8.90
N PHE A 23 23.88 -6.94 -7.99
CA PHE A 23 22.55 -6.46 -7.62
C PHE A 23 21.85 -5.72 -8.78
N PHE A 24 22.52 -4.81 -9.48
CA PHE A 24 21.89 -4.10 -10.59
C PHE A 24 21.49 -5.02 -11.75
N ALA A 25 22.13 -6.17 -11.89
CA ALA A 25 21.69 -7.20 -12.83
C ALA A 25 20.40 -7.91 -12.37
N ILE A 26 20.18 -8.05 -11.05
CA ILE A 26 19.02 -8.72 -10.46
C ILE A 26 17.86 -7.72 -10.21
N PHE A 27 18.15 -6.44 -9.99
CA PHE A 27 17.18 -5.42 -9.61
C PHE A 27 15.96 -5.31 -10.55
N PRO A 28 16.10 -5.36 -11.89
CA PRO A 28 14.95 -5.37 -12.80
C PRO A 28 14.00 -6.56 -12.55
N SER A 29 14.54 -7.70 -12.12
CA SER A 29 13.76 -8.91 -11.80
C SER A 29 12.89 -8.75 -10.54
N ILE A 30 13.24 -7.83 -9.66
CA ILE A 30 12.48 -7.47 -8.45
C ILE A 30 11.56 -6.28 -8.72
N MET A 31 12.07 -5.30 -9.46
CA MET A 31 11.39 -4.04 -9.73
C MET A 31 10.16 -4.20 -10.63
N LEU A 32 10.29 -4.97 -11.73
CA LEU A 32 9.24 -5.08 -12.71
C LEU A 32 7.98 -5.80 -12.19
N PRO A 33 8.07 -6.92 -11.42
CA PRO A 33 6.92 -7.51 -10.77
C PRO A 33 6.21 -6.57 -9.80
N MET A 34 6.98 -5.80 -9.01
CA MET A 34 6.39 -4.80 -8.11
C MET A 34 5.71 -3.66 -8.88
N PHE A 35 6.36 -3.14 -9.93
CA PHE A 35 5.79 -2.12 -10.80
C PHE A 35 4.45 -2.59 -11.38
N LEU A 36 4.39 -3.82 -11.90
CA LEU A 36 3.20 -4.42 -12.48
C LEU A 36 2.04 -4.45 -11.47
N ALA A 37 2.29 -4.90 -10.23
CA ALA A 37 1.27 -4.96 -9.19
C ALA A 37 0.76 -3.57 -8.76
N VAL A 38 1.64 -2.54 -8.73
CA VAL A 38 1.25 -1.18 -8.33
C VAL A 38 0.52 -0.45 -9.47
N VAL A 39 1.02 -0.58 -10.72
CA VAL A 39 0.36 0.04 -11.90
C VAL A 39 -1.04 -0.51 -12.07
N ASP A 40 -1.26 -1.82 -11.94
CA ASP A 40 -2.57 -2.44 -12.09
C ASP A 40 -3.62 -1.84 -11.16
N GLN A 41 -3.26 -1.52 -9.91
CA GLN A 41 -4.18 -0.87 -8.97
C GLN A 41 -4.65 0.50 -9.44
N THR A 42 -3.75 1.27 -10.05
CA THR A 42 -4.01 2.67 -10.43
C THR A 42 -4.61 2.80 -11.84
N ILE A 43 -4.20 1.92 -12.76
CA ILE A 43 -4.70 1.91 -14.14
C ILE A 43 -6.18 1.51 -14.20
N VAL A 44 -6.59 0.53 -13.37
CA VAL A 44 -7.99 0.06 -13.32
C VAL A 44 -8.91 1.11 -12.70
N ALA A 45 -8.42 1.91 -11.74
CA ALA A 45 -9.22 2.96 -11.12
C ALA A 45 -9.74 4.00 -12.15
N THR A 46 -8.94 4.32 -13.16
CA THR A 46 -9.33 5.24 -14.24
C THR A 46 -10.25 4.62 -15.29
N ALA A 47 -10.25 3.29 -15.40
CA ALA A 47 -11.12 2.55 -16.32
C ALA A 47 -12.52 2.25 -15.71
N LEU A 48 -12.73 2.46 -14.40
CA LEU A 48 -13.98 2.11 -13.72
C LEU A 48 -15.24 2.71 -14.38
N PRO A 49 -15.28 3.99 -14.81
CA PRO A 49 -16.46 4.54 -15.46
C PRO A 49 -16.80 3.81 -16.77
N ALA A 50 -15.79 3.46 -17.56
CA ALA A 50 -15.97 2.72 -18.81
C ALA A 50 -16.42 1.26 -18.56
N ILE A 51 -15.87 0.61 -17.52
CA ILE A 51 -16.29 -0.72 -17.08
C ILE A 51 -17.76 -0.68 -16.64
N ALA A 52 -18.14 0.31 -15.83
CA ALA A 52 -19.50 0.46 -15.33
C ALA A 52 -20.51 0.70 -16.46
N ALA A 53 -20.12 1.50 -17.45
CA ALA A 53 -20.96 1.78 -18.63
C ALA A 53 -21.14 0.53 -19.51
N ASP A 54 -20.07 -0.22 -19.79
CA ASP A 54 -20.12 -1.41 -20.65
C ASP A 54 -20.86 -2.58 -19.98
N THR A 55 -20.70 -2.75 -18.65
CA THR A 55 -21.36 -3.82 -17.89
C THR A 55 -22.76 -3.48 -17.40
N GLY A 56 -23.19 -2.22 -17.54
CA GLY A 56 -24.51 -1.73 -17.12
C GLY A 56 -24.75 -1.70 -15.60
N ASN A 57 -23.72 -1.81 -14.77
CA ASN A 57 -23.85 -1.93 -13.33
C ASN A 57 -22.93 -0.97 -12.55
N VAL A 58 -23.30 0.29 -12.52
CA VAL A 58 -22.54 1.36 -11.84
C VAL A 58 -22.43 1.10 -10.33
N ALA A 59 -23.51 0.57 -9.71
CA ALA A 59 -23.55 0.36 -8.27
C ALA A 59 -22.52 -0.67 -7.76
N ARG A 60 -22.10 -1.60 -8.62
CA ARG A 60 -21.12 -2.64 -8.26
C ARG A 60 -19.70 -2.37 -8.79
N ALA A 61 -19.46 -1.22 -9.43
CA ALA A 61 -18.15 -0.91 -10.01
C ALA A 61 -17.02 -0.91 -8.95
N SER A 62 -17.28 -0.46 -7.74
CA SER A 62 -16.31 -0.47 -6.63
C SER A 62 -15.77 -1.88 -6.32
N TRP A 63 -16.58 -2.93 -6.53
CA TRP A 63 -16.17 -4.31 -6.30
C TRP A 63 -14.96 -4.74 -7.12
N VAL A 64 -14.76 -4.14 -8.30
CA VAL A 64 -13.58 -4.41 -9.14
C VAL A 64 -12.27 -4.03 -8.43
N VAL A 65 -12.28 -2.97 -7.64
CA VAL A 65 -11.10 -2.52 -6.87
C VAL A 65 -11.01 -3.24 -5.53
N VAL A 66 -12.14 -3.34 -4.82
CA VAL A 66 -12.21 -3.90 -3.46
C VAL A 66 -11.85 -5.37 -3.43
N SER A 67 -12.34 -6.16 -4.39
CA SER A 67 -12.01 -7.59 -4.51
C SER A 67 -10.50 -7.83 -4.67
N TYR A 68 -9.82 -7.02 -5.48
CA TYR A 68 -8.36 -7.05 -5.62
C TYR A 68 -7.66 -6.69 -4.30
N LEU A 69 -8.11 -5.62 -3.63
CA LEU A 69 -7.51 -5.14 -2.38
C LEU A 69 -7.62 -6.19 -1.27
N ILE A 70 -8.80 -6.79 -1.09
CA ILE A 70 -9.03 -7.88 -0.13
C ILE A 70 -8.07 -9.04 -0.43
N ALA A 71 -8.07 -9.53 -1.67
CA ALA A 71 -7.26 -10.68 -2.07
C ALA A 71 -5.75 -10.40 -1.93
N SER A 72 -5.28 -9.21 -2.31
CA SER A 72 -3.87 -8.84 -2.17
C SER A 72 -3.43 -8.71 -0.71
N THR A 73 -4.32 -8.24 0.16
CA THR A 73 -4.06 -8.16 1.61
C THR A 73 -3.97 -9.56 2.23
N ILE A 74 -4.85 -10.49 1.82
CA ILE A 74 -4.81 -11.88 2.26
C ILE A 74 -3.57 -12.60 1.73
N ALA A 75 -3.18 -12.34 0.49
CA ALA A 75 -2.04 -12.97 -0.17
C ALA A 75 -0.71 -12.63 0.50
N ALA A 76 -0.55 -11.42 1.05
CA ALA A 76 0.72 -10.95 1.58
C ALA A 76 1.36 -11.88 2.64
N PRO A 77 0.68 -12.27 3.74
CA PRO A 77 1.24 -13.21 4.72
C PRO A 77 1.45 -14.61 4.14
N ILE A 78 0.57 -15.06 3.24
CA ILE A 78 0.67 -16.37 2.59
C ILE A 78 1.97 -16.45 1.78
N TYR A 79 2.21 -15.50 0.88
CA TYR A 79 3.43 -15.47 0.08
C TYR A 79 4.69 -15.19 0.90
N GLY A 80 4.58 -14.39 1.97
CA GLY A 80 5.66 -14.18 2.90
C GLY A 80 6.12 -15.49 3.53
N ARG A 81 5.19 -16.26 4.08
CA ARG A 81 5.45 -17.54 4.73
C ARG A 81 5.90 -18.62 3.73
N LEU A 82 5.19 -18.75 2.63
CA LEU A 82 5.55 -19.72 1.58
C LEU A 82 6.92 -19.40 0.96
N GLY A 83 7.24 -18.11 0.76
CA GLY A 83 8.52 -17.66 0.25
C GLY A 83 9.68 -18.06 1.14
N ASP A 84 9.52 -17.93 2.46
CA ASP A 84 10.51 -18.35 3.45
C ASP A 84 10.64 -19.88 3.53
N ALA A 85 9.56 -20.64 3.25
CA ALA A 85 9.56 -22.09 3.31
C ALA A 85 10.03 -22.79 2.02
N PHE A 86 9.60 -22.30 0.85
CA PHE A 86 9.80 -22.97 -0.45
C PHE A 86 10.72 -22.23 -1.42
N GLY A 87 11.21 -21.05 -1.03
CA GLY A 87 12.08 -20.21 -1.85
C GLY A 87 11.32 -19.14 -2.65
N ARG A 88 11.77 -17.89 -2.51
CA ARG A 88 11.10 -16.70 -3.04
C ARG A 88 11.05 -16.65 -4.55
N ARG A 89 12.10 -17.14 -5.22
CA ARG A 89 12.12 -17.20 -6.70
C ARG A 89 10.98 -18.05 -7.27
N ARG A 90 10.74 -19.25 -6.71
CA ARG A 90 9.67 -20.14 -7.17
C ARG A 90 8.30 -19.50 -6.98
N LEU A 91 8.09 -18.90 -5.83
CA LEU A 91 6.84 -18.21 -5.51
C LEU A 91 6.64 -16.95 -6.36
N MET A 92 7.71 -16.25 -6.75
CA MET A 92 7.64 -15.11 -7.68
C MET A 92 7.13 -15.56 -9.04
N PHE A 93 7.64 -16.69 -9.59
CA PHE A 93 7.09 -17.27 -10.83
C PHE A 93 5.61 -17.61 -10.70
N ALA A 94 5.22 -18.27 -9.61
CA ALA A 94 3.81 -18.62 -9.37
C ALA A 94 2.93 -17.35 -9.29
N ALA A 95 3.37 -16.33 -8.58
CA ALA A 95 2.64 -15.07 -8.45
C ALA A 95 2.49 -14.34 -9.81
N ILE A 96 3.56 -14.28 -10.64
CA ILE A 96 3.50 -13.68 -11.98
C ILE A 96 2.55 -14.47 -12.87
N PHE A 97 2.61 -15.80 -12.86
CA PHE A 97 1.71 -16.65 -13.65
C PHE A 97 0.25 -16.45 -13.26
N ILE A 98 -0.06 -16.50 -11.96
CA ILE A 98 -1.41 -16.23 -11.46
C ILE A 98 -1.89 -14.85 -11.92
N PHE A 99 -1.02 -13.83 -11.82
CA PHE A 99 -1.34 -12.47 -12.20
C PHE A 99 -1.64 -12.33 -13.71
N ILE A 100 -0.82 -12.95 -14.57
CA ILE A 100 -1.02 -12.94 -16.04
C ILE A 100 -2.32 -13.65 -16.42
N ILE A 101 -2.55 -14.87 -15.90
CA ILE A 101 -3.76 -15.64 -16.20
C ILE A 101 -4.99 -14.88 -15.73
N ALA A 102 -4.96 -14.32 -14.52
CA ALA A 102 -6.07 -13.53 -13.99
C ALA A 102 -6.30 -12.24 -14.81
N SER A 103 -5.25 -11.60 -15.34
CA SER A 103 -5.39 -10.45 -16.24
C SER A 103 -6.12 -10.81 -17.53
N LEU A 104 -5.83 -11.97 -18.09
CA LEU A 104 -6.58 -12.50 -19.27
C LEU A 104 -8.05 -12.78 -18.91
N LEU A 105 -8.31 -13.38 -17.73
CA LEU A 105 -9.68 -13.60 -17.25
C LEU A 105 -10.42 -12.28 -17.02
N CYS A 106 -9.77 -11.25 -16.47
CA CYS A 106 -10.35 -9.92 -16.33
C CYS A 106 -10.75 -9.32 -17.68
N ALA A 107 -9.86 -9.39 -18.67
CA ALA A 107 -10.14 -8.89 -20.04
C ALA A 107 -11.26 -9.67 -20.75
N ALA A 108 -11.41 -10.96 -20.45
CA ALA A 108 -12.42 -11.84 -21.02
C ALA A 108 -13.77 -11.76 -20.29
N SER A 109 -13.86 -11.10 -19.14
CA SER A 109 -15.06 -11.08 -18.29
C SER A 109 -16.21 -10.32 -18.96
N PRO A 110 -17.38 -10.95 -19.17
CA PRO A 110 -18.56 -10.31 -19.76
C PRO A 110 -19.43 -9.56 -18.76
N THR A 111 -19.31 -9.85 -17.47
CA THR A 111 -20.10 -9.22 -16.40
C THR A 111 -19.20 -8.70 -15.27
N ILE A 112 -19.72 -7.75 -14.49
CA ILE A 112 -18.97 -7.14 -13.40
C ILE A 112 -18.68 -8.14 -12.27
N GLU A 113 -19.56 -9.11 -12.04
CA GLU A 113 -19.38 -10.17 -11.04
C GLU A 113 -18.22 -11.10 -11.41
N LEU A 114 -18.16 -11.53 -12.68
CA LEU A 114 -17.05 -12.34 -13.17
C LEU A 114 -15.73 -11.56 -13.18
N LEU A 115 -15.79 -10.27 -13.52
CA LEU A 115 -14.64 -9.37 -13.41
C LEU A 115 -14.16 -9.25 -11.97
N ALA A 116 -15.05 -9.05 -11.00
CA ALA A 116 -14.70 -8.99 -9.58
C ALA A 116 -14.08 -10.32 -9.10
N LEU A 117 -14.62 -11.47 -9.54
CA LEU A 117 -14.04 -12.77 -9.21
C LEU A 117 -12.63 -12.95 -9.83
N ALA A 118 -12.45 -12.56 -11.08
CA ALA A 118 -11.14 -12.57 -11.73
C ALA A 118 -10.15 -11.63 -11.00
N ARG A 119 -10.62 -10.48 -10.50
CA ARG A 119 -9.85 -9.55 -9.69
C ARG A 119 -9.41 -10.15 -8.34
N VAL A 120 -10.21 -11.03 -7.72
CA VAL A 120 -9.75 -11.79 -6.53
C VAL A 120 -8.51 -12.62 -6.88
N VAL A 121 -8.55 -13.36 -7.99
CA VAL A 121 -7.40 -14.19 -8.43
C VAL A 121 -6.20 -13.31 -8.77
N GLN A 122 -6.42 -12.20 -9.45
CA GLN A 122 -5.37 -11.24 -9.82
C GLN A 122 -4.76 -10.57 -8.58
N GLY A 123 -5.58 -10.17 -7.61
CA GLY A 123 -5.15 -9.60 -6.33
C GLY A 123 -4.28 -10.57 -5.53
N PHE A 124 -4.62 -11.88 -5.57
CA PHE A 124 -3.79 -12.90 -4.94
C PHE A 124 -2.39 -12.95 -5.58
N GLY A 125 -2.29 -12.87 -6.91
CA GLY A 125 -1.00 -12.73 -7.60
C GLY A 125 -0.29 -11.44 -7.22
N GLY A 126 -0.98 -10.30 -7.29
CA GLY A 126 -0.43 -8.96 -7.02
C GLY A 126 0.13 -8.77 -5.61
N GLY A 127 -0.58 -9.26 -4.59
CA GLY A 127 -0.11 -9.27 -3.20
C GLY A 127 1.17 -10.09 -3.03
N GLY A 128 1.27 -11.21 -3.75
CA GLY A 128 2.49 -12.02 -3.84
C GLY A 128 3.65 -11.24 -4.45
N LEU A 129 3.44 -10.58 -5.59
CA LEU A 129 4.46 -9.78 -6.28
C LEU A 129 5.03 -8.68 -5.36
N MET A 130 4.18 -7.96 -4.65
CA MET A 130 4.61 -6.90 -3.73
C MET A 130 5.42 -7.45 -2.55
N THR A 131 4.91 -8.48 -1.88
CA THR A 131 5.55 -9.05 -0.68
C THR A 131 6.88 -9.71 -1.01
N LEU A 132 6.92 -10.51 -2.09
CA LEU A 132 8.15 -11.21 -2.50
C LEU A 132 9.22 -10.22 -3.01
N SER A 133 8.85 -9.15 -3.70
CA SER A 133 9.79 -8.11 -4.12
C SER A 133 10.47 -7.44 -2.91
N GLN A 134 9.70 -7.13 -1.88
CA GLN A 134 10.24 -6.57 -0.63
C GLN A 134 11.17 -7.57 0.10
N ALA A 135 10.78 -8.85 0.15
CA ALA A 135 11.57 -9.89 0.80
C ALA A 135 12.86 -10.21 0.04
N LEU A 136 12.84 -10.21 -1.29
CA LEU A 136 14.01 -10.46 -2.14
C LEU A 136 15.09 -9.40 -1.96
N ILE A 137 14.75 -8.13 -1.75
CA ILE A 137 15.75 -7.12 -1.38
C ILE A 137 16.43 -7.49 -0.06
N GLY A 138 15.64 -7.94 0.92
CA GLY A 138 16.20 -8.39 2.19
C GLY A 138 17.16 -9.57 2.07
N GLU A 139 16.98 -10.41 1.05
CA GLU A 139 17.86 -11.57 0.76
C GLU A 139 19.10 -11.17 -0.04
N ALA A 140 18.88 -10.36 -1.09
CA ALA A 140 19.94 -10.03 -2.05
C ALA A 140 20.95 -8.98 -1.56
N VAL A 141 20.64 -8.24 -0.47
CA VAL A 141 21.40 -7.06 -0.06
C VAL A 141 21.75 -7.10 1.42
N PRO A 142 23.01 -6.77 1.80
CA PRO A 142 23.41 -6.64 3.19
C PRO A 142 22.51 -5.65 3.97
N PRO A 143 22.26 -5.85 5.28
CA PRO A 143 21.30 -5.06 6.06
C PRO A 143 21.47 -3.54 5.93
N ARG A 144 22.70 -3.03 5.95
CA ARG A 144 22.99 -1.59 5.83
C ARG A 144 22.58 -0.99 4.50
N GLU A 145 22.71 -1.77 3.41
CA GLU A 145 22.41 -1.27 2.07
C GLU A 145 20.92 -1.39 1.70
N ARG A 146 20.17 -2.25 2.41
CA ARG A 146 18.72 -2.48 2.14
C ARG A 146 17.92 -1.19 2.07
N ALA A 147 18.22 -0.22 2.94
CA ALA A 147 17.52 1.07 2.97
C ALA A 147 17.64 1.83 1.65
N ARG A 148 18.83 1.80 1.02
CA ARG A 148 19.05 2.43 -0.29
C ARG A 148 18.19 1.78 -1.38
N TYR A 149 18.11 0.47 -1.38
CA TYR A 149 17.34 -0.27 -2.39
C TYR A 149 15.83 -0.21 -2.14
N GLN A 150 15.41 -0.12 -0.88
CA GLN A 150 14.01 0.22 -0.55
C GLN A 150 13.63 1.61 -1.08
N GLY A 151 14.55 2.55 -1.06
CA GLY A 151 14.36 3.86 -1.71
C GLY A 151 14.12 3.75 -3.22
N TYR A 152 14.83 2.87 -3.92
CA TYR A 152 14.58 2.63 -5.34
C TYR A 152 13.21 1.97 -5.59
N LEU A 153 12.78 1.01 -4.76
CA LEU A 153 11.43 0.44 -4.88
C LEU A 153 10.34 1.48 -4.64
N ALA A 154 10.55 2.38 -3.68
CA ALA A 154 9.61 3.47 -3.46
C ALA A 154 9.51 4.40 -4.68
N ALA A 155 10.64 4.71 -5.33
CA ALA A 155 10.65 5.49 -6.57
C ALA A 155 9.90 4.76 -7.70
N VAL A 156 10.06 3.44 -7.82
CA VAL A 156 9.29 2.62 -8.78
C VAL A 156 7.80 2.69 -8.49
N ALA A 157 7.38 2.59 -7.22
CA ALA A 157 5.98 2.71 -6.84
C ALA A 157 5.42 4.11 -7.17
N VAL A 158 6.21 5.18 -6.97
CA VAL A 158 5.84 6.55 -7.36
C VAL A 158 5.65 6.65 -8.87
N CYS A 159 6.59 6.13 -9.66
CA CYS A 159 6.46 6.07 -11.12
C CYS A 159 5.19 5.31 -11.54
N ALA A 160 4.92 4.15 -10.92
CA ALA A 160 3.75 3.36 -11.20
C ALA A 160 2.44 4.10 -10.89
N ASN A 161 2.37 4.76 -9.73
CA ASN A 161 1.21 5.54 -9.32
C ASN A 161 0.95 6.77 -10.21
N THR A 162 2.02 7.38 -10.76
CA THR A 162 1.89 8.53 -11.66
C THR A 162 1.56 8.09 -13.09
N PHE A 163 2.21 7.02 -13.56
CA PHE A 163 2.02 6.51 -14.92
C PHE A 163 0.68 5.78 -15.09
N GLY A 164 0.23 5.07 -14.05
CA GLY A 164 -1.00 4.26 -14.09
C GLY A 164 -2.23 5.02 -14.59
N PRO A 165 -2.62 6.15 -13.97
CA PRO A 165 -3.80 6.91 -14.41
C PRO A 165 -3.68 7.43 -15.85
N VAL A 166 -2.50 7.90 -16.25
CA VAL A 166 -2.26 8.41 -17.61
C VAL A 166 -2.38 7.27 -18.64
N ALA A 167 -1.72 6.16 -18.37
CA ALA A 167 -1.80 4.99 -19.24
C ALA A 167 -3.21 4.39 -19.28
N GLY A 168 -3.89 4.34 -18.11
CA GLY A 168 -5.24 3.80 -17.99
C GLY A 168 -6.28 4.63 -18.76
N GLY A 169 -6.20 5.95 -18.65
CA GLY A 169 -7.06 6.84 -19.43
C GLY A 169 -6.82 6.67 -20.92
N TYR A 170 -5.57 6.74 -21.37
CA TYR A 170 -5.21 6.57 -22.78
C TYR A 170 -5.63 5.21 -23.35
N LEU A 171 -5.34 4.13 -22.65
CA LEU A 171 -5.70 2.77 -23.07
C LEU A 171 -7.22 2.58 -23.13
N THR A 172 -7.95 3.11 -22.14
CA THR A 172 -9.41 3.00 -22.08
C THR A 172 -10.07 3.77 -23.22
N GLU A 173 -9.58 4.97 -23.52
CA GLU A 173 -10.13 5.83 -24.57
C GLU A 173 -9.89 5.26 -25.97
N HIS A 174 -8.70 4.75 -26.28
CA HIS A 174 -8.31 4.34 -27.63
C HIS A 174 -8.53 2.85 -27.93
N PHE A 175 -8.43 1.99 -26.90
CA PHE A 175 -8.46 0.53 -27.06
C PHE A 175 -9.55 -0.15 -26.23
N GLY A 176 -10.33 0.62 -25.47
CA GLY A 176 -11.36 0.13 -24.56
C GLY A 176 -10.78 -0.39 -23.24
N TRP A 177 -11.65 -0.49 -22.21
CA TRP A 177 -11.25 -0.82 -20.85
C TRP A 177 -10.54 -2.20 -20.70
N LYS A 178 -10.82 -3.16 -21.58
CA LYS A 178 -10.16 -4.48 -21.57
C LYS A 178 -8.65 -4.40 -21.76
N SER A 179 -8.18 -3.39 -22.48
CA SER A 179 -6.77 -3.15 -22.75
C SER A 179 -5.94 -2.88 -21.49
N VAL A 180 -6.56 -2.31 -20.42
CA VAL A 180 -5.88 -2.05 -19.15
C VAL A 180 -5.46 -3.35 -18.43
N PHE A 181 -6.14 -4.45 -18.71
CA PHE A 181 -5.75 -5.78 -18.23
C PHE A 181 -4.78 -6.47 -19.17
N LEU A 182 -4.98 -6.34 -20.49
CA LEU A 182 -4.15 -6.98 -21.51
C LEU A 182 -2.70 -6.46 -21.49
N ILE A 183 -2.46 -5.20 -21.12
CA ILE A 183 -1.10 -4.64 -21.01
C ILE A 183 -0.24 -5.38 -19.97
N ASN A 184 -0.87 -6.00 -18.96
CA ASN A 184 -0.19 -6.78 -17.95
C ASN A 184 0.47 -8.04 -18.52
N VAL A 185 -0.03 -8.58 -19.64
CA VAL A 185 0.47 -9.81 -20.23
C VAL A 185 1.90 -9.65 -20.77
N PRO A 186 2.19 -8.71 -21.70
CA PRO A 186 3.55 -8.53 -22.21
C PRO A 186 4.52 -8.10 -21.09
N ILE A 187 4.10 -7.22 -20.16
CA ILE A 187 4.94 -6.81 -19.05
C ILE A 187 5.23 -8.01 -18.12
N GLY A 188 4.22 -8.82 -17.82
CA GLY A 188 4.36 -10.04 -17.02
C GLY A 188 5.27 -11.08 -17.67
N LEU A 189 5.21 -11.27 -18.99
CA LEU A 189 6.13 -12.16 -19.71
C LEU A 189 7.58 -11.69 -19.61
N ILE A 190 7.83 -10.38 -19.72
CA ILE A 190 9.16 -9.81 -19.50
C ILE A 190 9.59 -10.05 -18.03
N ALA A 191 8.69 -9.88 -17.07
CA ALA A 191 8.96 -10.18 -15.67
C ALA A 191 9.33 -11.65 -15.43
N VAL A 192 8.65 -12.61 -16.10
CA VAL A 192 9.02 -14.04 -16.08
C VAL A 192 10.44 -14.25 -16.58
N LEU A 193 10.81 -13.63 -17.71
CA LEU A 193 12.15 -13.76 -18.29
C LEU A 193 13.22 -13.21 -17.34
N LEU A 194 12.98 -12.04 -16.76
CA LEU A 194 13.91 -11.42 -15.81
C LEU A 194 14.04 -12.22 -14.51
N THR A 195 12.94 -12.80 -14.02
CA THR A 195 12.93 -13.62 -12.79
C THR A 195 13.82 -14.85 -12.91
N ARG A 196 14.16 -15.31 -14.12
CA ARG A 196 15.12 -16.40 -14.35
C ARG A 196 16.53 -16.04 -13.85
N ASN A 197 16.87 -14.77 -13.78
CA ASN A 197 18.16 -14.28 -13.33
C ASN A 197 18.31 -14.25 -11.79
N LEU A 198 17.21 -14.43 -11.06
CA LEU A 198 17.25 -14.54 -9.60
C LEU A 198 17.94 -15.84 -9.19
N GLU A 199 18.77 -15.79 -8.15
CA GLU A 199 19.38 -16.98 -7.56
C GLU A 199 18.30 -17.89 -6.95
N ASN A 200 18.46 -19.19 -7.13
CA ASN A 200 17.56 -20.16 -6.54
C ASN A 200 18.08 -20.55 -5.15
N VAL A 201 17.87 -19.68 -4.18
CA VAL A 201 18.19 -20.00 -2.79
C VAL A 201 17.15 -21.02 -2.30
N ILE A 202 17.61 -22.26 -2.09
CA ILE A 202 16.78 -23.31 -1.52
C ILE A 202 16.87 -23.17 0.00
N PRO A 203 15.76 -22.81 0.68
CA PRO A 203 15.74 -22.78 2.13
C PRO A 203 16.09 -24.18 2.65
N GLY A 204 16.84 -24.24 3.78
CA GLY A 204 17.04 -25.52 4.48
C GLY A 204 15.68 -26.18 4.76
N ARG A 205 15.65 -27.51 4.95
CA ARG A 205 14.41 -28.28 5.18
C ARG A 205 13.54 -27.59 6.23
N SER A 206 12.50 -26.90 5.76
CA SER A 206 11.47 -26.33 6.62
C SER A 206 10.46 -27.42 6.92
N ASN A 207 10.28 -27.75 8.20
CA ASN A 207 9.18 -28.61 8.68
C ASN A 207 7.85 -27.84 8.73
N TRP A 208 7.70 -26.84 7.84
CA TRP A 208 6.46 -26.06 7.79
C TRP A 208 5.26 -26.94 7.43
N ARG A 209 4.22 -26.83 8.24
CA ARG A 209 2.93 -27.47 7.99
C ARG A 209 1.90 -26.37 7.73
N PRO A 210 1.07 -26.49 6.66
CA PRO A 210 -0.01 -25.55 6.44
C PRO A 210 -0.97 -25.51 7.63
N ASP A 211 -1.42 -24.30 8.01
CA ASP A 211 -2.52 -24.09 8.96
C ASP A 211 -3.78 -23.65 8.20
N PRO A 212 -4.62 -24.59 7.70
CA PRO A 212 -5.81 -24.24 6.94
C PRO A 212 -6.85 -23.51 7.80
N ILE A 213 -6.89 -23.80 9.11
CA ILE A 213 -7.84 -23.13 10.03
C ILE A 213 -7.41 -21.68 10.22
N GLY A 214 -6.13 -21.43 10.50
CA GLY A 214 -5.58 -20.07 10.61
C GLY A 214 -5.79 -19.27 9.32
N LEU A 215 -5.54 -19.88 8.16
CA LEU A 215 -5.76 -19.26 6.86
C LEU A 215 -7.24 -18.90 6.63
N THR A 216 -8.15 -19.79 6.95
CA THR A 216 -9.60 -19.55 6.79
C THR A 216 -10.06 -18.43 7.72
N LEU A 217 -9.68 -18.46 8.99
CA LEU A 217 -10.03 -17.42 9.97
C LEU A 217 -9.43 -16.06 9.58
N PHE A 218 -8.19 -16.04 9.08
CA PHE A 218 -7.53 -14.85 8.57
C PHE A 218 -8.27 -14.28 7.36
N THR A 219 -8.66 -15.12 6.41
CA THR A 219 -9.42 -14.73 5.23
C THR A 219 -10.77 -14.12 5.63
N ILE A 220 -11.50 -14.76 6.54
CA ILE A 220 -12.79 -14.24 7.06
C ILE A 220 -12.57 -12.90 7.75
N PHE A 221 -11.56 -12.79 8.62
CA PHE A 221 -11.25 -11.56 9.33
C PHE A 221 -10.95 -10.41 8.37
N VAL A 222 -10.01 -10.59 7.44
CA VAL A 222 -9.61 -9.54 6.49
C VAL A 222 -10.79 -9.14 5.60
N THR A 223 -11.53 -10.11 5.09
CA THR A 223 -12.70 -9.85 4.22
C THR A 223 -13.76 -9.06 4.96
N THR A 224 -14.18 -9.53 6.15
CA THR A 224 -15.22 -8.85 6.91
C THR A 224 -14.79 -7.49 7.44
N ALA A 225 -13.52 -7.33 7.84
CA ALA A 225 -12.98 -6.05 8.27
C ALA A 225 -12.94 -5.03 7.13
N LEU A 226 -12.42 -5.40 5.95
CA LEU A 226 -12.35 -4.49 4.81
C LEU A 226 -13.73 -4.17 4.25
N LEU A 227 -14.66 -5.14 4.21
CA LEU A 227 -16.05 -4.89 3.83
C LEU A 227 -16.76 -3.96 4.83
N THR A 228 -16.51 -4.13 6.13
CA THR A 228 -17.03 -3.20 7.15
C THR A 228 -16.58 -1.78 6.88
N LEU A 229 -15.26 -1.59 6.62
CA LEU A 229 -14.68 -0.29 6.34
C LEU A 229 -15.22 0.33 5.04
N GLU A 230 -15.49 -0.47 4.03
CA GLU A 230 -16.11 0.00 2.79
C GLU A 230 -17.57 0.40 3.01
N GLN A 231 -18.36 -0.41 3.70
CA GLN A 231 -19.77 -0.10 3.99
C GLN A 231 -19.92 1.18 4.84
N VAL A 232 -18.96 1.44 5.74
CA VAL A 232 -18.92 2.71 6.48
C VAL A 232 -18.76 3.91 5.53
N GLN A 233 -18.00 3.75 4.46
CA GLN A 233 -17.80 4.82 3.48
C GLN A 233 -19.04 5.08 2.61
N LEU A 234 -19.86 4.06 2.34
CA LEU A 234 -21.09 4.19 1.56
C LEU A 234 -22.25 4.84 2.33
N MET A 235 -22.18 4.89 3.67
CA MET A 235 -23.10 5.56 4.60
C MET A 235 -24.61 5.29 4.36
N ASP A 236 -24.97 4.11 3.96
CA ASP A 236 -26.37 3.69 3.88
C ASP A 236 -26.87 3.30 5.27
N ARG A 237 -27.79 4.10 5.82
CA ARG A 237 -28.43 3.80 7.11
C ARG A 237 -29.22 2.49 7.09
N SER A 238 -29.70 2.05 5.92
CA SER A 238 -30.38 0.77 5.75
C SER A 238 -29.42 -0.41 5.94
N ALA A 239 -28.12 -0.20 5.77
CA ALA A 239 -27.06 -1.20 5.94
C ALA A 239 -26.56 -1.35 7.40
N LEU A 240 -27.11 -0.60 8.38
CA LEU A 240 -26.70 -0.72 9.80
C LEU A 240 -26.73 -2.15 10.35
N PRO A 241 -27.75 -3.00 10.08
CA PRO A 241 -27.73 -4.41 10.52
C PRO A 241 -26.59 -5.20 9.87
N LEU A 242 -26.32 -4.97 8.57
CA LEU A 242 -25.21 -5.58 7.85
C LEU A 242 -23.87 -5.16 8.45
N LEU A 243 -23.69 -3.86 8.70
CA LEU A 243 -22.50 -3.31 9.37
C LEU A 243 -22.26 -3.96 10.74
N GLY A 244 -23.29 -4.07 11.56
CA GLY A 244 -23.21 -4.74 12.85
C GLY A 244 -22.80 -6.21 12.73
N GLY A 245 -23.38 -6.93 11.75
CA GLY A 245 -23.04 -8.31 11.45
C GLY A 245 -21.58 -8.48 10.97
N LEU A 246 -21.14 -7.65 10.05
CA LEU A 246 -19.76 -7.67 9.55
C LEU A 246 -18.74 -7.32 10.64
N PHE A 247 -19.01 -6.31 11.47
CA PHE A 247 -18.17 -5.93 12.59
C PHE A 247 -18.07 -7.05 13.64
N ALA A 248 -19.20 -7.68 13.98
CA ALA A 248 -19.22 -8.83 14.88
C ALA A 248 -18.44 -10.02 14.30
N ALA A 249 -18.63 -10.32 13.00
CA ALA A 249 -17.92 -11.38 12.32
C ALA A 249 -16.39 -11.10 12.28
N ALA A 250 -15.98 -9.86 12.05
CA ALA A 250 -14.59 -9.45 12.12
C ALA A 250 -14.00 -9.63 13.53
N GLY A 251 -14.73 -9.21 14.57
CA GLY A 251 -14.29 -9.36 15.95
C GLY A 251 -14.17 -10.83 16.39
N VAL A 252 -15.18 -11.64 16.08
CA VAL A 252 -15.18 -13.08 16.40
C VAL A 252 -14.06 -13.82 15.64
N SER A 253 -13.93 -13.55 14.33
CA SER A 253 -12.88 -14.20 13.53
C SER A 253 -11.49 -13.79 13.98
N LEU A 254 -11.28 -12.54 14.38
CA LEU A 254 -10.02 -12.08 14.96
C LEU A 254 -9.70 -12.78 16.28
N ALA A 255 -10.66 -12.90 17.18
CA ALA A 255 -10.47 -13.58 18.46
C ALA A 255 -10.14 -15.07 18.27
N LEU A 256 -10.84 -15.74 17.36
CA LEU A 256 -10.57 -17.13 17.00
C LEU A 256 -9.21 -17.28 16.29
N LEU A 257 -8.85 -16.34 15.41
CA LEU A 257 -7.56 -16.32 14.75
C LEU A 257 -6.41 -16.19 15.76
N VAL A 258 -6.48 -15.25 16.68
CA VAL A 258 -5.46 -15.09 17.73
C VAL A 258 -5.33 -16.37 18.57
N ARG A 259 -6.46 -16.98 18.91
CA ARG A 259 -6.44 -18.28 19.64
C ARG A 259 -5.81 -19.40 18.81
N GLN A 260 -6.07 -19.48 17.51
CA GLN A 260 -5.53 -20.48 16.60
C GLN A 260 -4.02 -20.27 16.43
N GLU A 261 -3.58 -19.04 16.13
CA GLU A 261 -2.18 -18.68 15.89
C GLU A 261 -1.29 -18.90 17.13
N THR A 262 -1.86 -18.83 18.35
CA THR A 262 -1.12 -19.17 19.59
C THR A 262 -0.95 -20.67 19.79
N ARG A 263 -1.72 -21.52 19.11
CA ARG A 263 -1.73 -22.98 19.27
C ARG A 263 -1.14 -23.73 18.08
N ALA A 264 -1.15 -23.10 16.90
CA ALA A 264 -0.67 -23.72 15.67
C ALA A 264 0.84 -23.99 15.73
N PRO A 265 1.29 -25.18 15.32
CA PRO A 265 2.72 -25.51 15.25
C PRO A 265 3.49 -24.64 14.24
N SER A 266 2.81 -24.19 13.20
CA SER A 266 3.36 -23.34 12.13
C SER A 266 2.37 -22.22 11.81
N PRO A 267 2.24 -21.20 12.69
CA PRO A 267 1.26 -20.13 12.54
C PRO A 267 1.47 -19.34 11.25
N LEU A 268 0.38 -18.87 10.63
CA LEU A 268 0.42 -18.02 9.43
C LEU A 268 1.02 -16.65 9.76
N ILE A 269 0.55 -16.07 10.86
CA ILE A 269 1.06 -14.81 11.40
C ILE A 269 1.85 -15.15 12.67
N PRO A 270 3.19 -15.07 12.63
CA PRO A 270 3.99 -15.43 13.79
C PRO A 270 3.85 -14.36 14.89
N LEU A 271 2.86 -14.54 15.78
CA LEU A 271 2.64 -13.66 16.93
C LEU A 271 3.89 -13.49 17.79
N SER A 272 4.85 -14.43 17.70
CA SER A 272 6.15 -14.32 18.33
C SER A 272 6.97 -13.12 17.80
N LEU A 273 6.83 -12.77 16.52
CA LEU A 273 7.45 -11.56 15.95
C LEU A 273 6.80 -10.29 16.51
N LEU A 274 5.48 -10.29 16.63
CA LEU A 274 4.75 -9.15 17.18
C LEU A 274 4.99 -8.92 18.68
N ARG A 275 5.57 -9.89 19.39
CA ARG A 275 6.02 -9.67 20.77
C ARG A 275 7.30 -8.83 20.87
N LEU A 276 8.06 -8.70 19.78
CA LEU A 276 9.25 -7.87 19.75
C LEU A 276 8.84 -6.39 19.68
N PRO A 277 9.23 -5.53 20.64
CA PRO A 277 8.84 -4.12 20.67
C PRO A 277 9.20 -3.35 19.40
N THR A 278 10.33 -3.70 18.78
CA THR A 278 10.75 -3.11 17.50
C THR A 278 9.77 -3.43 16.39
N ILE A 279 9.25 -4.66 16.30
CA ILE A 279 8.40 -5.10 15.19
C ILE A 279 6.99 -4.53 15.34
N TRP A 280 6.30 -4.77 16.47
CA TRP A 280 4.93 -4.30 16.60
C TRP A 280 4.79 -2.78 16.53
N ARG A 281 5.79 -2.03 17.05
CA ARG A 281 5.80 -0.56 16.94
C ARG A 281 6.04 -0.09 15.51
N SER A 282 6.91 -0.79 14.78
CA SER A 282 7.16 -0.50 13.37
C SER A 282 5.96 -0.86 12.49
N ASP A 283 5.27 -1.97 12.77
CA ASP A 283 4.05 -2.37 12.07
C ASP A 283 2.89 -1.40 12.38
N ALA A 284 2.73 -0.98 13.63
CA ALA A 284 1.78 0.05 14.00
C ALA A 284 2.11 1.39 13.30
N LEU A 285 3.40 1.76 13.24
CA LEU A 285 3.86 2.93 12.49
C LEU A 285 3.50 2.83 11.01
N ALA A 286 3.69 1.64 10.39
CA ALA A 286 3.29 1.41 9.00
C ALA A 286 1.78 1.58 8.79
N ALA A 287 0.96 1.14 9.74
CA ALA A 287 -0.49 1.29 9.70
C ALA A 287 -0.90 2.78 9.76
N PHE A 288 -0.38 3.54 10.72
CA PHE A 288 -0.71 4.96 10.86
C PHE A 288 -0.15 5.81 9.72
N HIS A 289 1.02 5.46 9.20
CA HIS A 289 1.56 6.09 7.98
C HIS A 289 0.68 5.78 6.76
N GLY A 290 0.24 4.53 6.61
CA GLY A 290 -0.70 4.13 5.56
C GLY A 290 -2.03 4.87 5.66
N ALA A 291 -2.58 4.98 6.89
CA ALA A 291 -3.78 5.76 7.18
C ALA A 291 -3.63 7.23 6.74
N ALA A 292 -2.55 7.89 7.15
CA ALA A 292 -2.31 9.29 6.81
C ALA A 292 -2.11 9.51 5.30
N LEU A 293 -1.25 8.71 4.67
CA LEU A 293 -0.90 8.89 3.25
C LEU A 293 -2.08 8.61 2.33
N VAL A 294 -2.77 7.47 2.52
CA VAL A 294 -3.87 7.08 1.62
C VAL A 294 -5.06 7.98 1.82
N SER A 295 -5.38 8.37 3.06
CA SER A 295 -6.45 9.35 3.31
C SER A 295 -6.13 10.71 2.68
N LEU A 296 -4.89 11.19 2.75
CA LEU A 296 -4.51 12.45 2.09
C LEU A 296 -4.71 12.36 0.57
N ILE A 297 -4.23 11.30 -0.06
CA ILE A 297 -4.35 11.08 -1.52
C ILE A 297 -5.81 10.94 -1.94
N THR A 298 -6.68 10.41 -1.07
CA THR A 298 -8.11 10.24 -1.35
C THR A 298 -8.89 11.54 -1.18
N PHE A 299 -8.72 12.24 -0.06
CA PHE A 299 -9.58 13.37 0.29
C PHE A 299 -9.12 14.72 -0.24
N LEU A 300 -7.82 14.89 -0.52
CA LEU A 300 -7.31 16.15 -1.07
C LEU A 300 -7.85 16.44 -2.48
N PRO A 301 -7.89 15.50 -3.43
CA PRO A 301 -8.55 15.70 -4.73
C PRO A 301 -10.01 16.10 -4.60
N ILE A 302 -10.77 15.39 -3.78
CA ILE A 302 -12.19 15.68 -3.56
C ILE A 302 -12.37 17.12 -3.03
N TYR A 303 -11.52 17.54 -2.09
CA TYR A 303 -11.53 18.93 -1.60
C TYR A 303 -11.24 19.94 -2.72
N LEU A 304 -10.22 19.68 -3.53
CA LEU A 304 -9.80 20.59 -4.59
C LEU A 304 -10.88 20.73 -5.68
N GLU A 305 -11.57 19.66 -6.00
CA GLU A 305 -12.66 19.67 -7.00
C GLU A 305 -13.95 20.26 -6.44
N VAL A 306 -14.39 19.80 -5.26
CA VAL A 306 -15.69 20.20 -4.69
C VAL A 306 -15.66 21.59 -4.06
N VAL A 307 -14.61 21.92 -3.30
CA VAL A 307 -14.54 23.19 -2.55
C VAL A 307 -13.84 24.28 -3.35
N ARG A 308 -12.76 23.94 -4.06
CA ARG A 308 -11.99 24.94 -4.84
C ARG A 308 -12.37 25.01 -6.31
N GLY A 309 -13.27 24.12 -6.79
CA GLY A 309 -13.77 24.15 -8.16
C GLY A 309 -12.69 23.86 -9.22
N LEU A 310 -11.62 23.16 -8.85
CA LEU A 310 -10.56 22.81 -9.80
C LEU A 310 -11.01 21.68 -10.72
N SER A 311 -10.56 21.72 -11.97
CA SER A 311 -10.79 20.61 -12.88
C SER A 311 -10.01 19.35 -12.43
N PRO A 312 -10.47 18.14 -12.78
CA PRO A 312 -9.74 16.90 -12.46
C PRO A 312 -8.30 16.90 -12.98
N ALA A 313 -8.05 17.51 -14.15
CA ALA A 313 -6.71 17.66 -14.70
C ALA A 313 -5.81 18.57 -13.85
N ALA A 314 -6.33 19.72 -13.40
CA ALA A 314 -5.59 20.63 -12.52
C ALA A 314 -5.34 20.00 -11.15
N THR A 315 -6.30 19.26 -10.61
CA THR A 315 -6.18 18.49 -9.37
C THR A 315 -5.07 17.43 -9.49
N GLY A 316 -5.07 16.66 -10.59
CA GLY A 316 -4.03 15.67 -10.85
C GLY A 316 -2.63 16.28 -10.91
N LEU A 317 -2.46 17.41 -11.59
CA LEU A 317 -1.18 18.13 -11.67
C LEU A 317 -0.71 18.62 -10.30
N LEU A 318 -1.63 19.06 -9.43
CA LEU A 318 -1.29 19.48 -8.06
C LEU A 318 -0.84 18.32 -7.14
N LEU A 319 -1.19 17.07 -7.46
CA LEU A 319 -0.72 15.90 -6.72
C LEU A 319 0.66 15.40 -7.18
N VAL A 320 1.12 15.78 -8.36
CA VAL A 320 2.45 15.39 -8.87
C VAL A 320 3.58 15.79 -7.92
N PRO A 321 3.63 17.02 -7.35
CA PRO A 321 4.64 17.38 -6.36
C PRO A 321 4.68 16.45 -5.14
N LEU A 322 3.51 16.02 -4.62
CA LEU A 322 3.43 15.08 -3.52
C LEU A 322 4.12 13.74 -3.84
N THR A 323 3.82 13.18 -5.01
CA THR A 323 4.38 11.89 -5.45
C THR A 323 5.87 11.98 -5.71
N ILE A 324 6.33 13.06 -6.36
CA ILE A 324 7.78 13.34 -6.56
C ILE A 324 8.48 13.47 -5.20
N GLY A 325 7.87 14.19 -4.25
CA GLY A 325 8.38 14.33 -2.89
C GLY A 325 8.57 12.97 -2.21
N ILE A 326 7.57 12.08 -2.25
CA ILE A 326 7.65 10.74 -1.65
C ILE A 326 8.85 9.97 -2.24
N GLY A 327 9.00 9.95 -3.56
CA GLY A 327 10.11 9.27 -4.22
C GLY A 327 11.46 9.86 -3.83
N ALA A 328 11.61 11.19 -3.88
CA ALA A 328 12.83 11.89 -3.51
C ALA A 328 13.20 11.68 -2.04
N GLY A 329 12.21 11.79 -1.13
CA GLY A 329 12.39 11.57 0.31
C GLY A 329 12.83 10.15 0.62
N SER A 330 12.23 9.16 -0.03
CA SER A 330 12.60 7.76 0.15
C SER A 330 14.01 7.45 -0.37
N LEU A 331 14.38 7.98 -1.55
CA LEU A 331 15.73 7.84 -2.11
C LEU A 331 16.80 8.50 -1.23
N LEU A 332 16.54 9.72 -0.78
CA LEU A 332 17.45 10.47 0.09
C LEU A 332 17.65 9.75 1.42
N THR A 333 16.55 9.38 2.07
CA THR A 333 16.57 8.67 3.35
C THR A 333 17.25 7.32 3.23
N GLY A 334 16.97 6.56 2.17
CA GLY A 334 17.61 5.28 1.92
C GLY A 334 19.14 5.41 1.82
N ARG A 335 19.64 6.44 1.14
CA ARG A 335 21.08 6.74 1.05
C ARG A 335 21.68 7.16 2.40
N LEU A 336 20.95 8.00 3.16
CA LEU A 336 21.43 8.48 4.46
C LEU A 336 21.47 7.35 5.48
N VAL A 337 20.45 6.50 5.54
CA VAL A 337 20.42 5.31 6.42
C VAL A 337 21.54 4.35 6.06
N SER A 338 21.77 4.08 4.78
CA SER A 338 22.87 3.21 4.32
C SER A 338 24.25 3.74 4.75
N LYS A 339 24.47 5.07 4.72
CA LYS A 339 25.72 5.70 5.11
C LYS A 339 25.91 5.78 6.62
N THR A 340 24.86 6.16 7.36
CA THR A 340 24.96 6.48 8.78
C THR A 340 24.62 5.31 9.71
N GLY A 341 23.80 4.37 9.21
CA GLY A 341 23.20 3.28 10.01
C GLY A 341 22.04 3.74 10.91
N TRP A 342 21.75 5.05 11.02
CA TRP A 342 20.63 5.53 11.82
C TRP A 342 19.30 5.25 11.12
N THR A 343 18.35 4.66 11.84
CA THR A 343 17.02 4.31 11.31
C THR A 343 15.92 5.20 11.86
N THR A 344 15.81 5.28 13.17
CA THR A 344 14.66 5.91 13.84
C THR A 344 14.56 7.42 13.62
N ILE A 345 15.68 8.13 13.43
CA ILE A 345 15.70 9.60 13.32
C ILE A 345 14.90 10.11 12.11
N PHE A 346 14.93 9.40 10.99
CA PHE A 346 14.28 9.85 9.76
C PHE A 346 12.75 9.77 9.84
N PRO A 347 12.12 8.65 10.27
CA PRO A 347 10.68 8.61 10.52
C PRO A 347 10.21 9.60 11.58
N VAL A 348 11.02 9.81 12.63
CA VAL A 348 10.68 10.79 13.71
C VAL A 348 10.63 12.20 13.14
N LEU A 349 11.70 12.66 12.49
CA LEU A 349 11.72 14.02 11.92
C LEU A 349 10.70 14.15 10.78
N GLY A 350 10.60 13.16 9.92
CA GLY A 350 9.64 13.16 8.82
C GLY A 350 8.20 13.30 9.30
N LEU A 351 7.77 12.47 10.26
CA LEU A 351 6.39 12.49 10.75
C LEU A 351 6.08 13.72 11.62
N ALA A 352 7.05 14.26 12.37
CA ALA A 352 6.89 15.53 13.04
C ALA A 352 6.57 16.65 12.04
N LEU A 353 7.37 16.74 10.96
CA LEU A 353 7.17 17.74 9.91
C LEU A 353 5.88 17.49 9.11
N VAL A 354 5.53 16.22 8.82
CA VAL A 354 4.24 15.87 8.21
C VAL A 354 3.08 16.33 9.06
N THR A 355 3.14 16.10 10.37
CA THR A 355 2.07 16.52 11.29
C THR A 355 1.86 18.03 11.21
N VAL A 356 2.94 18.81 11.32
CA VAL A 356 2.87 20.27 11.20
C VAL A 356 2.32 20.68 9.84
N ASN A 357 2.79 20.07 8.78
CA ASN A 357 2.39 20.36 7.40
C ASN A 357 0.90 20.09 7.15
N LEU A 358 0.38 18.97 7.70
CA LEU A 358 -1.03 18.62 7.59
C LEU A 358 -1.92 19.54 8.44
N VAL A 359 -1.43 20.02 9.58
CA VAL A 359 -2.12 21.07 10.35
C VAL A 359 -2.13 22.39 9.58
N VAL A 360 -1.01 22.79 8.96
CA VAL A 360 -0.95 23.97 8.09
C VAL A 360 -1.94 23.80 6.92
N LEU A 361 -1.96 22.63 6.27
CA LEU A 361 -2.92 22.34 5.22
C LEU A 361 -4.36 22.51 5.74
N ALA A 362 -4.71 21.89 6.88
CA ALA A 362 -6.05 21.97 7.46
C ALA A 362 -6.50 23.41 7.75
N LEU A 363 -5.60 24.26 8.22
CA LEU A 363 -5.92 25.61 8.62
C LEU A 363 -5.94 26.61 7.47
N TRP A 364 -5.05 26.48 6.50
CA TRP A 364 -4.82 27.48 5.46
C TRP A 364 -5.10 26.99 4.03
N VAL A 365 -5.57 25.75 3.83
CA VAL A 365 -5.82 25.20 2.48
C VAL A 365 -6.77 26.07 1.64
N GLN A 366 -7.67 26.85 2.26
CA GLN A 366 -8.58 27.76 1.57
C GLN A 366 -7.88 29.00 1.00
N THR A 367 -6.85 29.51 1.68
CA THR A 367 -6.16 30.77 1.36
C THR A 367 -4.88 30.55 0.55
N LEU A 368 -4.30 29.34 0.57
CA LEU A 368 -3.11 29.02 -0.19
C LEU A 368 -3.39 29.10 -1.71
N ASN A 369 -2.55 29.80 -2.45
CA ASN A 369 -2.56 29.72 -3.92
C ASN A 369 -2.03 28.35 -4.39
N GLN A 370 -2.28 28.02 -5.67
CA GLN A 370 -1.90 26.72 -6.23
C GLN A 370 -0.39 26.44 -6.14
N THR A 371 0.44 27.47 -6.33
CA THR A 371 1.92 27.33 -6.23
C THR A 371 2.37 27.01 -4.81
N ALA A 372 1.86 27.74 -3.81
CA ALA A 372 2.16 27.48 -2.41
C ALA A 372 1.67 26.11 -1.95
N LEU A 373 0.48 25.68 -2.43
CA LEU A 373 -0.04 24.35 -2.17
C LEU A 373 0.85 23.27 -2.80
N GLY A 374 1.33 23.47 -4.03
CA GLY A 374 2.26 22.57 -4.69
C GLY A 374 3.57 22.38 -3.91
N TRP A 375 4.16 23.46 -3.40
CA TRP A 375 5.36 23.39 -2.54
C TRP A 375 5.07 22.71 -1.20
N LEU A 376 3.93 22.99 -0.59
CA LEU A 376 3.51 22.33 0.64
C LEU A 376 3.36 20.81 0.44
N LEU A 377 2.77 20.39 -0.67
CA LEU A 377 2.60 18.98 -1.04
C LEU A 377 3.92 18.31 -1.37
N LEU A 378 4.83 18.98 -2.08
CA LEU A 378 6.18 18.46 -2.33
C LEU A 378 6.92 18.19 -1.03
N TRP A 379 6.88 19.14 -0.10
CA TRP A 379 7.52 19.02 1.21
C TRP A 379 6.86 17.91 2.05
N ASN A 380 5.53 17.83 2.03
CA ASN A 380 4.78 16.76 2.68
C ASN A 380 5.22 15.39 2.13
N GLY A 381 5.27 15.24 0.81
CA GLY A 381 5.72 14.03 0.16
C GLY A 381 7.14 13.65 0.55
N LEU A 382 8.07 14.60 0.54
CA LEU A 382 9.46 14.38 0.92
C LEU A 382 9.56 13.83 2.36
N CYS A 383 8.80 14.40 3.28
CA CYS A 383 8.75 13.94 4.67
C CYS A 383 8.07 12.57 4.81
N MET A 384 6.96 12.32 4.10
CA MET A 384 6.28 11.01 4.05
C MET A 384 7.20 9.91 3.51
N GLY A 385 8.03 10.22 2.50
CA GLY A 385 8.98 9.28 1.89
C GLY A 385 10.05 8.76 2.86
N THR A 386 10.28 9.44 3.99
CA THR A 386 11.29 9.01 4.98
C THR A 386 10.90 7.77 5.78
N VAL A 387 9.64 7.32 5.73
CA VAL A 387 9.08 6.37 6.69
C VAL A 387 9.16 4.92 6.20
N MET A 388 8.50 4.57 5.08
CA MET A 388 8.24 3.16 4.73
C MET A 388 9.48 2.34 4.46
N GLY A 389 10.46 2.89 3.75
CA GLY A 389 11.73 2.20 3.48
C GLY A 389 12.49 1.85 4.76
N VAL A 390 12.46 2.74 5.74
CA VAL A 390 13.12 2.56 7.04
C VAL A 390 12.37 1.53 7.88
N VAL A 391 11.04 1.62 7.96
CA VAL A 391 10.21 0.65 8.67
C VAL A 391 10.46 -0.75 8.13
N GLN A 392 10.45 -0.93 6.81
CA GLN A 392 10.68 -2.22 6.16
C GLN A 392 12.04 -2.81 6.54
N VAL A 393 13.10 -2.01 6.50
CA VAL A 393 14.45 -2.46 6.85
C VAL A 393 14.56 -2.78 8.35
N THR A 394 13.95 -1.96 9.20
CA THR A 394 13.95 -2.14 10.66
C THR A 394 13.29 -3.46 11.05
N VAL A 395 12.12 -3.78 10.47
CA VAL A 395 11.40 -5.03 10.74
C VAL A 395 12.17 -6.23 10.18
N GLN A 396 12.71 -6.13 8.96
CA GLN A 396 13.54 -7.19 8.37
C GLN A 396 14.82 -7.45 9.17
N PHE A 397 15.46 -6.42 9.73
CA PHE A 397 16.63 -6.59 10.57
C PHE A 397 16.27 -7.26 11.90
N ALA A 398 15.18 -6.83 12.54
CA ALA A 398 14.73 -7.37 13.82
C ALA A 398 14.19 -8.81 13.72
N SER A 399 13.64 -9.22 12.57
CA SER A 399 13.12 -10.57 12.33
C SER A 399 14.22 -11.61 12.04
N GLY A 400 15.40 -11.15 11.61
CA GLY A 400 16.51 -12.00 11.20
C GLY A 400 16.37 -12.57 9.77
N PRO A 401 17.44 -13.19 9.24
CA PRO A 401 17.54 -13.56 7.82
C PRO A 401 16.58 -14.67 7.39
N MET A 402 16.11 -15.51 8.33
CA MET A 402 15.24 -16.65 8.04
C MET A 402 13.75 -16.26 7.89
N ARG A 403 13.35 -15.04 8.27
CA ARG A 403 11.95 -14.58 8.33
C ARG A 403 11.71 -13.29 7.58
N LEU A 404 12.46 -13.06 6.49
CA LEU A 404 12.35 -11.83 5.71
C LEU A 404 11.02 -11.70 4.98
N GLY A 405 10.43 -12.82 4.56
CA GLY A 405 9.10 -12.86 3.95
C GLY A 405 8.00 -12.54 4.95
N GLU A 406 8.06 -13.14 6.15
CA GLU A 406 7.13 -12.82 7.25
C GLU A 406 7.21 -11.34 7.64
N ALA A 407 8.43 -10.79 7.73
CA ALA A 407 8.67 -9.39 8.03
C ALA A 407 8.12 -8.44 6.93
N ALA A 408 8.35 -8.77 5.67
CA ALA A 408 7.79 -7.99 4.56
C ALA A 408 6.26 -8.01 4.54
N ALA A 409 5.70 -9.18 4.82
CA ALA A 409 4.27 -9.39 4.87
C ALA A 409 3.59 -8.63 6.03
N SER A 410 4.19 -8.62 7.23
CA SER A 410 3.61 -7.93 8.40
C SER A 410 3.53 -6.42 8.15
N VAL A 411 4.59 -5.81 7.61
CA VAL A 411 4.61 -4.38 7.26
C VAL A 411 3.58 -4.06 6.18
N GLN A 412 3.50 -4.88 5.12
CA GLN A 412 2.56 -4.66 4.02
C GLN A 412 1.10 -4.81 4.48
N PHE A 413 0.81 -5.84 5.28
CA PHE A 413 -0.50 -6.07 5.86
C PHE A 413 -0.91 -4.91 6.78
N SER A 414 -0.04 -4.51 7.71
CA SER A 414 -0.31 -3.39 8.62
C SER A 414 -0.58 -2.10 7.88
N ARG A 415 0.21 -1.80 6.83
CA ARG A 415 0.00 -0.64 5.97
C ARG A 415 -1.36 -0.68 5.26
N SER A 416 -1.76 -1.84 4.73
CA SER A 416 -3.03 -1.98 4.00
C SER A 416 -4.25 -1.83 4.91
N ILE A 417 -4.23 -2.48 6.08
CA ILE A 417 -5.30 -2.33 7.09
C ILE A 417 -5.36 -0.89 7.60
N GLY A 418 -4.19 -0.29 7.89
CA GLY A 418 -4.11 1.10 8.33
C GLY A 418 -4.68 2.07 7.30
N ALA A 419 -4.37 1.88 6.02
CA ALA A 419 -4.90 2.69 4.92
C ALA A 419 -6.44 2.62 4.86
N ALA A 420 -7.01 1.41 4.90
CA ALA A 420 -8.45 1.21 4.87
C ALA A 420 -9.15 1.80 6.12
N PHE A 421 -8.59 1.56 7.31
CA PHE A 421 -9.10 2.14 8.56
C PHE A 421 -9.04 3.68 8.53
N GLY A 422 -7.92 4.23 8.07
CA GLY A 422 -7.71 5.68 7.99
C GLY A 422 -8.73 6.36 7.09
N THR A 423 -8.92 5.84 5.87
CA THR A 423 -9.92 6.40 4.94
C THR A 423 -11.33 6.29 5.49
N ALA A 424 -11.72 5.16 6.10
CA ALA A 424 -13.03 4.99 6.71
C ALA A 424 -13.27 5.97 7.88
N LEU A 425 -12.27 6.14 8.76
CA LEU A 425 -12.40 7.07 9.89
C LEU A 425 -12.48 8.52 9.41
N VAL A 426 -11.67 8.93 8.44
CA VAL A 426 -11.73 10.28 7.87
C VAL A 426 -13.07 10.53 7.19
N THR A 427 -13.63 9.55 6.45
CA THR A 427 -14.99 9.61 5.90
C THR A 427 -16.02 9.82 7.01
N ALA A 428 -15.95 9.00 8.06
CA ALA A 428 -16.90 9.10 9.19
C ALA A 428 -16.83 10.47 9.86
N VAL A 429 -15.63 11.03 10.08
CA VAL A 429 -15.45 12.37 10.66
C VAL A 429 -16.02 13.45 9.73
N LEU A 430 -15.68 13.39 8.43
CA LEU A 430 -16.17 14.35 7.43
C LEU A 430 -17.71 14.41 7.44
N LEU A 431 -18.35 13.24 7.38
CA LEU A 431 -19.79 13.16 7.28
C LEU A 431 -20.49 13.42 8.63
N ALA A 432 -19.86 13.08 9.75
CA ALA A 432 -20.37 13.47 11.06
C ALA A 432 -20.42 15.01 11.22
N VAL A 433 -19.37 15.70 10.82
CA VAL A 433 -19.34 17.18 10.86
C VAL A 433 -20.40 17.76 9.93
N LEU A 434 -20.53 17.25 8.69
CA LEU A 434 -21.57 17.68 7.75
C LEU A 434 -22.97 17.46 8.32
N SER A 435 -23.27 16.28 8.84
CA SER A 435 -24.59 15.92 9.36
C SER A 435 -25.01 16.74 10.60
N ILE A 436 -24.04 17.07 11.49
CA ILE A 436 -24.28 17.86 12.71
C ILE A 436 -24.52 19.32 12.36
N LYS A 437 -23.76 19.89 11.43
CA LYS A 437 -23.82 21.31 11.10
C LYS A 437 -24.92 21.66 10.13
N ASN A 438 -25.07 20.86 9.07
CA ASN A 438 -26.11 21.06 8.05
C ASN A 438 -26.45 19.73 7.36
N PRO A 439 -27.60 19.09 7.71
CA PRO A 439 -28.04 17.84 7.07
C PRO A 439 -28.25 17.93 5.56
N GLU A 440 -28.55 19.12 5.04
CA GLU A 440 -28.69 19.35 3.60
C GLU A 440 -27.34 19.31 2.89
N ALA A 441 -26.31 19.95 3.48
CA ALA A 441 -24.94 19.86 2.99
C ALA A 441 -24.42 18.40 2.97
N ALA A 442 -24.79 17.58 3.95
CA ALA A 442 -24.46 16.16 3.97
C ALA A 442 -25.10 15.39 2.81
N ARG A 443 -26.36 15.67 2.50
CA ARG A 443 -27.08 15.05 1.35
C ARG A 443 -26.46 15.47 0.02
N VAL A 444 -26.21 16.77 -0.15
CA VAL A 444 -25.57 17.33 -1.34
C VAL A 444 -24.19 16.70 -1.54
N PHE A 445 -23.38 16.63 -0.52
CA PHE A 445 -22.06 16.01 -0.59
C PHE A 445 -22.12 14.52 -0.94
N ALA A 446 -23.06 13.76 -0.35
CA ALA A 446 -23.25 12.34 -0.64
C ALA A 446 -23.66 12.13 -2.12
N THR A 447 -24.51 12.99 -2.65
CA THR A 447 -24.91 12.95 -4.07
C THR A 447 -23.73 13.24 -4.99
N MET A 448 -22.90 14.24 -4.66
CA MET A 448 -21.67 14.57 -5.42
C MET A 448 -20.67 13.41 -5.38
N ALA A 449 -20.48 12.80 -4.24
CA ALA A 449 -19.54 11.68 -4.07
C ALA A 449 -19.99 10.41 -4.84
N GLN A 450 -21.31 10.18 -4.96
CA GLN A 450 -21.86 9.04 -5.70
C GLN A 450 -21.87 9.23 -7.22
N GLN A 451 -22.11 10.44 -7.70
CA GLN A 451 -22.24 10.74 -9.12
C GLN A 451 -20.91 11.10 -9.81
N GLY A 452 -19.82 11.23 -9.05
CA GLY A 452 -18.49 11.57 -9.55
C GLY A 452 -18.35 13.03 -9.99
N ALA A 453 -17.18 13.38 -10.54
CA ALA A 453 -16.84 14.76 -10.96
C ALA A 453 -17.80 15.35 -12.02
N HIS A 454 -18.50 14.51 -12.79
CA HIS A 454 -19.51 14.98 -13.76
C HIS A 454 -20.77 15.58 -13.09
N ALA A 455 -21.08 15.19 -11.86
CA ALA A 455 -22.22 15.79 -11.15
C ALA A 455 -21.89 17.17 -10.58
N ALA A 456 -20.64 17.43 -10.29
CA ALA A 456 -20.19 18.76 -9.85
C ALA A 456 -20.37 19.82 -10.96
N SER A 457 -20.28 19.42 -12.25
CA SER A 457 -20.51 20.32 -13.38
C SER A 457 -22.00 20.60 -13.66
N ASN A 458 -22.90 19.75 -13.13
CA ASN A 458 -24.35 19.89 -13.31
C ASN A 458 -25.08 20.55 -12.13
N LEU A 459 -24.35 20.90 -11.06
CA LEU A 459 -24.90 21.59 -9.90
C LEU A 459 -25.12 23.09 -10.26
N PRO A 460 -26.23 23.69 -9.81
CA PRO A 460 -26.45 25.11 -10.02
C PRO A 460 -25.27 25.93 -9.48
N ALA A 461 -24.79 26.88 -10.26
CA ALA A 461 -23.68 27.78 -9.90
C ALA A 461 -23.94 28.63 -8.63
N THR A 462 -25.09 28.46 -8.01
CA THR A 462 -25.57 29.16 -6.81
C THR A 462 -25.80 28.19 -5.65
N GLN A 463 -24.79 27.38 -5.28
CA GLN A 463 -24.85 26.80 -3.95
C GLN A 463 -24.77 27.92 -2.91
N PRO A 464 -25.67 27.99 -1.92
CA PRO A 464 -25.56 28.99 -0.87
C PRO A 464 -24.15 28.97 -0.29
N ALA A 465 -23.52 30.12 -0.14
CA ALA A 465 -22.16 30.26 0.40
C ALA A 465 -22.02 29.56 1.77
N GLU A 466 -23.13 29.40 2.48
CA GLU A 466 -23.24 28.67 3.73
C GLU A 466 -22.96 27.18 3.57
N ILE A 467 -23.47 26.49 2.53
CA ILE A 467 -23.21 25.06 2.26
C ILE A 467 -21.74 24.84 1.95
N GLN A 468 -21.14 25.73 1.12
CA GLN A 468 -19.71 25.63 0.80
C GLN A 468 -18.83 25.83 2.04
N ALA A 469 -19.19 26.77 2.92
CA ALA A 469 -18.46 27.00 4.18
C ALA A 469 -18.51 25.77 5.10
N VAL A 470 -19.68 25.13 5.23
CA VAL A 470 -19.86 23.92 6.02
C VAL A 470 -19.04 22.75 5.45
N ILE A 471 -19.04 22.57 4.13
CA ILE A 471 -18.24 21.54 3.46
C ILE A 471 -16.74 21.78 3.69
N ALA A 472 -16.28 23.02 3.54
CA ALA A 472 -14.88 23.37 3.77
C ALA A 472 -14.45 23.13 5.22
N GLU A 473 -15.33 23.40 6.20
CA GLU A 473 -15.08 23.11 7.62
C GLU A 473 -15.04 21.60 7.91
N ALA A 474 -15.89 20.81 7.27
CA ALA A 474 -15.86 19.35 7.37
C ALA A 474 -14.54 18.78 6.82
N PHE A 475 -14.03 19.31 5.71
CA PHE A 475 -12.72 18.95 5.20
C PHE A 475 -11.57 19.37 6.12
N ARG A 476 -11.70 20.52 6.80
CA ARG A 476 -10.73 20.91 7.83
C ARG A 476 -10.65 19.86 8.94
N ALA A 477 -11.78 19.36 9.44
CA ALA A 477 -11.81 18.28 10.42
C ALA A 477 -11.21 16.99 9.88
N ALA A 478 -11.47 16.66 8.60
CA ALA A 478 -10.88 15.52 7.90
C ALA A 478 -9.34 15.65 7.85
N PHE A 479 -8.79 16.77 7.44
CA PHE A 479 -7.33 16.99 7.39
C PHE A 479 -6.68 16.97 8.77
N LEU A 480 -7.36 17.49 9.81
CA LEU A 480 -6.89 17.38 11.19
C LEU A 480 -6.87 15.91 11.66
N SER A 481 -7.83 15.10 11.26
CA SER A 481 -7.82 13.66 11.56
C SER A 481 -6.64 12.96 10.88
N ILE A 482 -6.29 13.34 9.63
CA ILE A 482 -5.11 12.86 8.94
C ILE A 482 -3.83 13.29 9.66
N ALA A 483 -3.78 14.54 10.15
CA ALA A 483 -2.66 15.03 10.96
C ALA A 483 -2.51 14.24 12.27
N ALA A 484 -3.63 13.85 12.91
CA ALA A 484 -3.61 13.04 14.11
C ALA A 484 -2.99 11.65 13.85
N PHE A 485 -3.27 11.01 12.70
CA PHE A 485 -2.59 9.76 12.33
C PHE A 485 -1.08 9.94 12.20
N ALA A 486 -0.63 11.04 11.57
CA ALA A 486 0.80 11.33 11.46
C ALA A 486 1.43 11.59 12.84
N ALA A 487 0.72 12.28 13.74
CA ALA A 487 1.17 12.52 15.13
C ALA A 487 1.31 11.21 15.91
N VAL A 488 0.34 10.30 15.83
CA VAL A 488 0.45 8.97 16.46
C VAL A 488 1.64 8.21 15.87
N GLY A 489 1.83 8.26 14.54
CA GLY A 489 3.00 7.70 13.87
C GLY A 489 4.32 8.28 14.40
N PHE A 490 4.39 9.58 14.66
CA PHE A 490 5.56 10.23 15.25
C PHE A 490 5.88 9.66 16.65
N PHE A 491 4.90 9.54 17.53
CA PHE A 491 5.12 8.97 18.87
C PHE A 491 5.52 7.49 18.81
N LEU A 492 4.95 6.72 17.87
CA LEU A 492 5.37 5.34 17.63
C LEU A 492 6.81 5.27 17.15
N ALA A 493 7.22 6.13 16.21
CA ALA A 493 8.60 6.20 15.74
C ALA A 493 9.58 6.52 16.87
N LEU A 494 9.26 7.47 17.76
CA LEU A 494 10.06 7.78 18.96
C LEU A 494 10.23 6.58 19.88
N SER A 495 9.21 5.74 19.97
CA SER A 495 9.17 4.59 20.88
C SER A 495 9.95 3.36 20.37
N ILE A 496 10.37 3.31 19.10
CA ILE A 496 11.10 2.17 18.52
C ILE A 496 12.49 2.05 19.19
N PRO A 497 12.82 0.88 19.79
CA PRO A 497 14.07 0.74 20.52
C PRO A 497 15.30 0.58 19.58
N LEU A 498 15.12 0.02 18.37
CA LEU A 498 16.21 -0.16 17.41
C LEU A 498 16.48 1.17 16.68
N ARG A 499 17.55 1.87 17.10
CA ARG A 499 17.91 3.18 16.56
C ARG A 499 18.95 3.15 15.46
N ARG A 500 19.72 2.05 15.35
CA ARG A 500 20.85 1.92 14.43
C ARG A 500 21.00 0.48 13.94
N ILE A 501 21.40 0.31 12.67
CA ILE A 501 21.68 -0.96 11.99
C ILE A 501 23.15 -1.05 11.62
#